data_a002d3158892e5d2a175312efcf84e07
#
_entry.id   a002d3158892e5d2a175312efcf84e07
#
_cell.length_a   1.000
_cell.length_b   1.000
_cell.length_c   1.000
_cell.angle_alpha   90.00
_cell.angle_beta   90.00
_cell.angle_gamma   90.00
#
_symmetry.space_group_name_H-M   'P 1'
#
loop_
_entity.id
_entity.type
_entity.pdbx_description
1 polymer ?
#
loop_
_entity_poly.entity_id
_entity_poly.type
_entity_poly.pdbx_seq_one_letter_code
_entity_poly.pdbx_strand_id
1 'polypeptide(L)'
;MPVDPDTEPTALLVQDSGMVPVSTQISIVNPETNQLCLVGEYGEIWVQSEANAHSFYGSKDRLDTERFNGRTIDGDPNVRYVRTGDLGFLHNVTRPIGPNGAPVDMQVLFVLGSIGDTFEVNGLNHFSMDIEQSVERCHRNIVPGGWYVLTLFHLPF
;
A
#
# COMPACT_ATOMS: atom_id res chain seq x y z
N MET A 1 -10.68 10.58 3.69
CA MET A 1 -11.67 10.47 4.77
C MET A 1 -12.54 9.26 4.52
N PRO A 2 -12.89 8.46 5.54
CA PRO A 2 -13.92 7.45 5.37
C PRO A 2 -15.22 8.09 4.93
N VAL A 3 -15.84 7.53 3.90
CA VAL A 3 -17.12 7.99 3.34
C VAL A 3 -18.14 6.85 3.45
N ASP A 4 -19.42 7.20 3.46
CA ASP A 4 -20.48 6.23 3.45
C ASP A 4 -20.63 5.67 2.03
N PRO A 5 -20.45 4.36 1.81
CA PRO A 5 -20.54 3.75 0.48
C PRO A 5 -21.95 3.86 -0.13
N ASP A 6 -22.99 4.06 0.68
CA ASP A 6 -24.36 4.24 0.19
C ASP A 6 -24.59 5.63 -0.41
N THR A 7 -23.79 6.60 0.00
CA THR A 7 -23.88 8.00 -0.48
C THR A 7 -22.84 8.34 -1.54
N GLU A 8 -21.73 7.58 -1.60
CA GLU A 8 -20.62 7.79 -2.53
C GLU A 8 -20.39 6.52 -3.37
N PRO A 9 -21.05 6.38 -4.51
CA PRO A 9 -20.98 5.17 -5.34
C PRO A 9 -19.59 4.89 -5.92
N THR A 10 -18.68 5.87 -5.86
CA THR A 10 -17.27 5.73 -6.26
C THR A 10 -16.34 5.35 -5.10
N ALA A 11 -16.89 5.18 -3.89
CA ALA A 11 -16.11 4.81 -2.73
C ALA A 11 -15.56 3.39 -2.86
N LEU A 12 -14.27 3.23 -2.58
CA LEU A 12 -13.62 1.93 -2.52
C LEU A 12 -13.64 1.40 -1.09
N LEU A 13 -14.11 0.17 -0.92
CA LEU A 13 -14.02 -0.53 0.37
C LEU A 13 -12.61 -1.09 0.52
N VAL A 14 -11.87 -0.56 1.48
CA VAL A 14 -10.52 -1.04 1.82
C VAL A 14 -10.51 -1.67 3.20
N GLN A 15 -9.72 -2.73 3.36
CA GLN A 15 -9.50 -3.40 4.63
C GLN A 15 -8.12 -3.02 5.16
N ASP A 16 -8.02 -2.77 6.47
CA ASP A 16 -6.73 -2.54 7.10
C ASP A 16 -5.89 -3.82 7.20
N SER A 17 -4.57 -3.65 7.13
CA SER A 17 -3.58 -4.73 7.29
C SER A 17 -3.06 -4.83 8.72
N GLY A 18 -3.71 -4.15 9.66
CA GLY A 18 -3.38 -4.16 11.08
C GLY A 18 -2.54 -2.97 11.54
N MET A 19 -2.17 -3.03 12.81
CA MET A 19 -1.39 -1.98 13.48
C MET A 19 0.07 -2.03 13.08
N VAL A 20 0.70 -0.86 13.04
CA VAL A 20 2.16 -0.76 12.94
C VAL A 20 2.80 -1.38 14.19
N PRO A 21 3.66 -2.41 14.06
CA PRO A 21 4.30 -3.05 15.20
C PRO A 21 5.21 -2.11 15.97
N VAL A 22 5.38 -2.39 17.28
CA VAL A 22 6.36 -1.71 18.10
C VAL A 22 7.77 -1.94 17.50
N SER A 23 8.62 -0.93 17.52
CA SER A 23 9.98 -0.95 16.94
C SER A 23 10.01 -1.04 15.40
N THR A 24 8.88 -0.75 14.75
CA THR A 24 8.79 -0.62 13.30
C THR A 24 8.32 0.78 12.96
N GLN A 25 9.00 1.43 12.03
CA GLN A 25 8.56 2.69 11.44
C GLN A 25 8.09 2.43 10.02
N ILE A 26 6.87 2.85 9.72
CA ILE A 26 6.32 2.86 8.35
C ILE A 26 6.23 4.30 7.90
N SER A 27 6.73 4.56 6.71
CA SER A 27 6.62 5.86 6.04
C SER A 27 5.94 5.67 4.70
N ILE A 28 5.02 6.56 4.39
CA ILE A 28 4.37 6.62 3.08
C ILE A 28 5.13 7.65 2.25
N VAL A 29 5.66 7.22 1.13
CA VAL A 29 6.62 7.99 0.33
C VAL A 29 6.15 8.07 -1.11
N ASN A 30 6.23 9.23 -1.70
CA ASN A 30 5.98 9.39 -3.12
C ASN A 30 7.11 8.67 -3.91
N PRO A 31 6.79 7.66 -4.73
CA PRO A 31 7.78 6.81 -5.38
C PRO A 31 8.63 7.55 -6.43
N GLU A 32 8.13 8.67 -6.95
CA GLU A 32 8.81 9.46 -7.98
C GLU A 32 9.77 10.49 -7.36
N THR A 33 9.34 11.14 -6.28
CA THR A 33 10.10 12.23 -5.66
C THR A 33 10.89 11.80 -4.45
N ASN A 34 10.62 10.63 -3.86
CA ASN A 34 11.15 10.15 -2.58
C ASN A 34 10.87 11.10 -1.40
N GLN A 35 9.81 11.91 -1.50
CA GLN A 35 9.33 12.76 -0.43
C GLN A 35 8.26 12.05 0.40
N LEU A 36 8.15 12.42 1.67
CA LEU A 36 7.07 11.93 2.53
C LEU A 36 5.72 12.46 2.02
N CYS A 37 4.74 11.56 1.93
CA CYS A 37 3.38 11.93 1.61
C CYS A 37 2.72 12.67 2.77
N LEU A 38 1.77 13.56 2.47
CA LEU A 38 0.97 14.23 3.47
C LEU A 38 -0.05 13.27 4.09
N VAL A 39 -0.58 13.65 5.25
CA VAL A 39 -1.63 12.86 5.92
C VAL A 39 -2.86 12.76 5.01
N GLY A 40 -3.27 11.53 4.74
CA GLY A 40 -4.40 11.23 3.86
C GLY A 40 -4.03 11.00 2.39
N GLU A 41 -2.76 11.14 2.04
CA GLU A 41 -2.25 10.72 0.73
C GLU A 41 -1.77 9.28 0.78
N TYR A 42 -1.81 8.60 -0.36
CA TYR A 42 -1.20 7.29 -0.53
C TYR A 42 0.13 7.40 -1.27
N GLY A 43 1.01 6.46 -1.04
CA GLY A 43 2.32 6.39 -1.67
C GLY A 43 2.94 5.02 -1.48
N GLU A 44 4.19 4.84 -1.85
CA GLU A 44 4.93 3.61 -1.60
C GLU A 44 5.14 3.42 -0.10
N ILE A 45 4.87 2.20 0.37
CA ILE A 45 5.09 1.82 1.76
C ILE A 45 6.57 1.53 1.97
N TRP A 46 7.22 2.32 2.80
CA TRP A 46 8.61 2.14 3.19
C TRP A 46 8.69 1.71 4.64
N VAL A 47 9.51 0.69 4.93
CA VAL A 47 9.59 0.09 6.26
C VAL A 47 11.00 0.18 6.82
N GLN A 48 11.11 0.67 8.03
CA GLN A 48 12.33 0.64 8.83
C GLN A 48 12.08 -0.24 10.07
N SER A 49 12.92 -1.25 10.25
CA SER A 49 12.91 -2.15 11.41
C SER A 49 14.27 -2.81 11.56
N GLU A 50 14.63 -3.18 12.77
CA GLU A 50 15.84 -3.99 13.02
C GLU A 50 15.73 -5.40 12.42
N ALA A 51 14.50 -5.87 12.14
CA ALA A 51 14.24 -7.16 11.50
C ALA A 51 14.38 -7.13 9.97
N ASN A 52 14.60 -5.96 9.35
CA ASN A 52 14.70 -5.86 7.90
C ASN A 52 15.95 -6.58 7.38
N ALA A 53 15.77 -7.29 6.27
CA ALA A 53 16.91 -7.74 5.47
C ALA A 53 17.68 -6.56 4.88
N HIS A 54 18.95 -6.75 4.59
CA HIS A 54 19.82 -5.72 4.00
C HIS A 54 20.08 -5.96 2.50
N SER A 55 19.80 -7.15 2.00
CA SER A 55 19.96 -7.54 0.60
C SER A 55 19.32 -8.90 0.35
N PHE A 56 19.13 -9.24 -0.92
CA PHE A 56 18.89 -10.64 -1.30
C PHE A 56 20.20 -11.42 -1.33
N TYR A 57 20.12 -12.70 -0.99
CA TYR A 57 21.30 -13.59 -0.98
C TYR A 57 21.91 -13.68 -2.39
N GLY A 58 23.21 -13.36 -2.49
CA GLY A 58 23.95 -13.45 -3.75
C GLY A 58 23.66 -12.37 -4.79
N SER A 59 22.70 -11.49 -4.55
CA SER A 59 22.42 -10.39 -5.48
C SER A 59 23.50 -9.31 -5.40
N LYS A 60 23.91 -8.82 -6.58
CA LYS A 60 24.73 -7.63 -6.77
C LYS A 60 24.00 -6.59 -7.62
N ASP A 61 22.73 -6.77 -7.83
CA ASP A 61 21.92 -5.85 -8.61
C ASP A 61 21.79 -4.51 -7.91
N ARG A 62 21.93 -3.43 -8.69
CA ARG A 62 21.74 -2.07 -8.20
C ARG A 62 20.32 -1.83 -7.70
N LEU A 63 19.31 -2.36 -8.40
CA LEU A 63 17.91 -2.21 -8.01
C LEU A 63 17.62 -2.85 -6.65
N ASP A 64 18.22 -4.01 -6.38
CA ASP A 64 18.11 -4.66 -5.07
C ASP A 64 18.77 -3.80 -3.98
N THR A 65 19.91 -3.19 -4.28
CA THR A 65 20.58 -2.28 -3.33
C THR A 65 19.71 -1.06 -3.03
N GLU A 66 19.08 -0.48 -4.03
CA GLU A 66 18.17 0.67 -3.86
C GLU A 66 16.92 0.27 -3.06
N ARG A 67 16.39 -0.93 -3.26
CA ARG A 67 15.25 -1.45 -2.51
C ARG A 67 15.53 -1.53 -1.00
N PHE A 68 16.71 -1.97 -0.59
CA PHE A 68 17.08 -2.10 0.83
C PHE A 68 17.73 -0.86 1.44
N ASN A 69 17.83 0.22 0.69
CA ASN A 69 18.53 1.43 1.14
C ASN A 69 17.77 2.72 0.78
N GLY A 70 16.45 2.66 0.81
CA GLY A 70 15.60 3.82 0.58
C GLY A 70 15.89 4.95 1.56
N ARG A 71 15.95 6.19 1.07
CA ARG A 71 16.12 7.40 1.87
C ARG A 71 15.15 8.45 1.40
N THR A 72 14.42 9.03 2.33
CA THR A 72 13.55 10.16 2.04
C THR A 72 14.37 11.44 1.89
N ILE A 73 13.93 12.33 1.02
CA ILE A 73 14.63 13.61 0.78
C ILE A 73 14.41 14.58 1.94
N ASP A 74 13.24 14.55 2.54
CA ASP A 74 12.75 15.47 3.57
C ASP A 74 12.74 14.87 4.98
N GLY A 75 13.19 13.63 5.15
CA GLY A 75 13.29 12.95 6.44
C GLY A 75 14.70 12.94 7.03
N ASP A 76 14.88 12.08 8.06
CA ASP A 76 16.21 11.89 8.68
C ASP A 76 17.14 11.14 7.70
N PRO A 77 18.27 11.73 7.29
CA PRO A 77 19.21 11.11 6.34
C PRO A 77 19.90 9.85 6.90
N ASN A 78 19.86 9.62 8.20
CA ASN A 78 20.46 8.44 8.84
C ASN A 78 19.50 7.23 8.83
N VAL A 79 18.22 7.47 8.62
CA VAL A 79 17.21 6.39 8.56
C VAL A 79 17.25 5.76 7.18
N ARG A 80 17.29 4.42 7.18
CA ARG A 80 17.23 3.60 5.97
C ARG A 80 15.97 2.78 5.99
N TYR A 81 15.29 2.77 4.88
CA TYR A 81 14.06 2.04 4.69
C TYR A 81 14.24 0.92 3.67
N VAL A 82 13.50 -0.16 3.86
CA VAL A 82 13.21 -1.11 2.78
C VAL A 82 12.01 -0.59 2.00
N ARG A 83 12.15 -0.48 0.69
CA ARG A 83 11.08 -0.14 -0.23
C ARG A 83 10.30 -1.41 -0.54
N THR A 84 9.00 -1.45 -0.22
CA THR A 84 8.19 -2.65 -0.44
C THR A 84 7.80 -2.84 -1.91
N GLY A 85 7.62 -1.73 -2.63
CA GLY A 85 7.02 -1.72 -3.96
C GLY A 85 5.50 -1.79 -3.93
N ASP A 86 4.90 -1.69 -2.74
CA ASP A 86 3.45 -1.66 -2.56
C ASP A 86 2.99 -0.23 -2.24
N LEU A 87 1.82 0.13 -2.74
CA LEU A 87 1.15 1.39 -2.43
C LEU A 87 0.23 1.22 -1.24
N GLY A 88 0.14 2.25 -0.42
CA GLY A 88 -0.75 2.25 0.73
C GLY A 88 -0.78 3.60 1.44
N PHE A 89 -1.49 3.63 2.54
CA PHE A 89 -1.58 4.80 3.41
C PHE A 89 -1.71 4.39 4.88
N LEU A 90 -1.41 5.33 5.76
CA LEU A 90 -1.59 5.19 7.19
C LEU A 90 -2.82 5.97 7.64
N HIS A 91 -3.60 5.39 8.55
CA HIS A 91 -4.75 6.05 9.16
C HIS A 91 -4.79 5.79 10.67
N ASN A 92 -5.19 6.81 11.42
CA ASN A 92 -5.36 6.68 12.87
C ASN A 92 -6.79 6.24 13.17
N VAL A 93 -6.93 5.18 13.94
CA VAL A 93 -8.21 4.65 14.40
C VAL A 93 -8.22 4.56 15.92
N THR A 94 -9.39 4.83 16.51
CA THR A 94 -9.61 4.66 17.96
C THR A 94 -10.42 3.38 18.18
N ARG A 95 -9.93 2.49 19.01
CA ARG A 95 -10.59 1.23 19.34
C ARG A 95 -10.71 1.05 20.85
N PRO A 96 -11.84 0.50 21.37
CA PRO A 96 -12.06 0.27 22.79
C PRO A 96 -11.37 -1.02 23.26
N ILE A 97 -10.04 -1.11 23.10
CA ILE A 97 -9.23 -2.30 23.41
C ILE A 97 -8.35 -2.13 24.65
N GLY A 98 -8.35 -0.94 25.25
CA GLY A 98 -7.62 -0.68 26.49
C GLY A 98 -8.25 -1.38 27.70
N PRO A 99 -7.60 -1.33 28.87
CA PRO A 99 -8.16 -1.86 30.12
C PRO A 99 -9.58 -1.33 30.36
N ASN A 100 -10.51 -2.26 30.65
CA ASN A 100 -11.95 -1.96 30.84
C ASN A 100 -12.64 -1.32 29.60
N GLY A 101 -12.15 -1.58 28.39
CA GLY A 101 -12.69 -1.01 27.18
C GLY A 101 -12.31 0.45 26.95
N ALA A 102 -11.24 0.93 27.58
CA ALA A 102 -10.75 2.28 27.35
C ALA A 102 -10.37 2.49 25.87
N PRO A 103 -10.67 3.64 25.29
CA PRO A 103 -10.28 3.95 23.92
C PRO A 103 -8.76 4.03 23.79
N VAL A 104 -8.23 3.38 22.78
CA VAL A 104 -6.80 3.43 22.42
C VAL A 104 -6.70 3.90 20.98
N ASP A 105 -5.91 4.95 20.77
CA ASP A 105 -5.56 5.43 19.45
C ASP A 105 -4.40 4.61 18.89
N MET A 106 -4.55 4.15 17.67
CA MET A 106 -3.54 3.35 16.99
C MET A 106 -3.45 3.74 15.51
N GLN A 107 -2.26 3.64 14.99
CA GLN A 107 -2.02 3.80 13.55
C GLN A 107 -2.15 2.44 12.87
N VAL A 108 -2.99 2.37 11.84
CA VAL A 108 -3.19 1.18 11.02
C VAL A 108 -2.74 1.43 9.59
N LEU A 109 -2.23 0.38 8.97
CA LEU A 109 -1.77 0.38 7.60
C LEU A 109 -2.87 -0.15 6.68
N PHE A 110 -3.07 0.52 5.56
CA PHE A 110 -3.90 0.06 4.44
C PHE A 110 -3.00 -0.18 3.23
N VAL A 111 -3.03 -1.38 2.69
CA VAL A 111 -2.32 -1.76 1.46
C VAL A 111 -3.30 -1.73 0.31
N LEU A 112 -2.99 -0.99 -0.74
CA LEU A 112 -3.84 -0.81 -1.92
C LEU A 112 -3.46 -1.76 -3.06
N GLY A 113 -2.19 -2.14 -3.16
CA GLY A 113 -1.69 -3.03 -4.19
C GLY A 113 -0.23 -2.76 -4.52
N SER A 114 0.36 -3.54 -5.42
CA SER A 114 1.73 -3.36 -5.87
C SER A 114 1.84 -2.26 -6.93
N ILE A 115 2.92 -1.48 -6.89
CA ILE A 115 3.22 -0.46 -7.91
C ILE A 115 3.27 -1.10 -9.31
N GLY A 116 3.82 -2.34 -9.42
CA GLY A 116 3.91 -3.08 -10.68
C GLY A 116 2.56 -3.53 -11.24
N ASP A 117 1.52 -3.56 -10.41
CA ASP A 117 0.18 -4.03 -10.77
C ASP A 117 -0.83 -2.88 -10.91
N THR A 118 -0.34 -1.64 -10.91
CA THR A 118 -1.15 -0.45 -11.19
C THR A 118 -1.02 -0.04 -12.65
N PHE A 119 -2.10 0.46 -13.21
CA PHE A 119 -2.13 1.02 -14.56
C PHE A 119 -3.08 2.21 -14.64
N GLU A 120 -2.80 3.11 -15.56
CA GLU A 120 -3.59 4.32 -15.76
C GLU A 120 -4.52 4.17 -16.98
N VAL A 121 -5.79 4.50 -16.79
CA VAL A 121 -6.77 4.61 -17.88
C VAL A 121 -7.48 5.96 -17.76
N ASN A 122 -7.39 6.77 -18.80
CA ASN A 122 -8.00 8.11 -18.87
C ASN A 122 -7.64 9.03 -17.68
N GLY A 123 -6.39 8.97 -17.21
CA GLY A 123 -5.92 9.79 -16.10
C GLY A 123 -6.32 9.25 -14.71
N LEU A 124 -6.90 8.05 -14.63
CA LEU A 124 -7.27 7.39 -13.39
C LEU A 124 -6.39 6.16 -13.17
N ASN A 125 -5.81 6.05 -11.98
CA ASN A 125 -5.07 4.87 -11.58
C ASN A 125 -6.02 3.75 -11.16
N HIS A 126 -5.77 2.57 -11.70
CA HIS A 126 -6.51 1.35 -11.41
C HIS A 126 -5.56 0.31 -10.83
N PHE A 127 -6.05 -0.46 -9.87
CA PHE A 127 -5.36 -1.62 -9.33
C PHE A 127 -5.92 -2.90 -9.95
N SER A 128 -5.06 -3.84 -10.32
CA SER A 128 -5.48 -5.13 -10.86
C SER A 128 -6.46 -5.85 -9.94
N MET A 129 -6.25 -5.76 -8.62
CA MET A 129 -7.11 -6.35 -7.60
C MET A 129 -8.56 -5.84 -7.66
N ASP A 130 -8.80 -4.57 -7.96
CA ASP A 130 -10.16 -4.00 -8.06
C ASP A 130 -10.91 -4.60 -9.24
N ILE A 131 -10.20 -4.83 -10.35
CA ILE A 131 -10.78 -5.47 -11.53
C ILE A 131 -11.04 -6.94 -11.26
N GLU A 132 -10.11 -7.65 -10.63
CA GLU A 132 -10.27 -9.05 -10.23
C GLU A 132 -11.51 -9.23 -9.34
N GLN A 133 -11.67 -8.40 -8.32
CA GLN A 133 -12.86 -8.42 -7.45
C GLN A 133 -14.14 -8.11 -8.23
N SER A 134 -14.10 -7.21 -9.20
CA SER A 134 -15.25 -6.90 -10.04
C SER A 134 -15.64 -8.09 -10.92
N VAL A 135 -14.64 -8.79 -11.48
CA VAL A 135 -14.84 -10.02 -12.25
C VAL A 135 -15.42 -11.12 -11.36
N GLU A 136 -14.89 -11.33 -10.17
CA GLU A 136 -15.39 -12.32 -9.22
C GLU A 136 -16.87 -12.13 -8.87
N ARG A 137 -17.30 -10.87 -8.78
CA ARG A 137 -18.70 -10.53 -8.44
C ARG A 137 -19.65 -10.58 -9.64
N CYS A 138 -19.14 -10.61 -10.88
CA CYS A 138 -19.99 -10.51 -12.06
C CYS A 138 -20.81 -11.77 -12.35
N HIS A 139 -20.39 -12.94 -11.88
CA HIS A 139 -21.13 -14.18 -12.10
C HIS A 139 -20.91 -15.23 -11.00
N ARG A 140 -22.01 -15.87 -10.57
CA ARG A 140 -22.03 -16.86 -9.47
C ARG A 140 -21.16 -18.11 -9.66
N ASN A 141 -20.77 -18.40 -10.89
CA ASN A 141 -19.93 -19.57 -11.19
C ASN A 141 -18.43 -19.22 -11.17
N ILE A 142 -18.09 -17.97 -10.95
CA ILE A 142 -16.69 -17.56 -10.75
C ILE A 142 -16.35 -17.82 -9.30
N VAL A 143 -15.27 -18.58 -9.08
CA VAL A 143 -14.83 -18.94 -7.72
C VAL A 143 -13.99 -17.80 -7.16
N PRO A 144 -14.37 -17.21 -6.02
CA PRO A 144 -13.55 -16.18 -5.37
C PRO A 144 -12.15 -16.71 -5.06
N GLY A 145 -11.13 -15.88 -5.30
CA GLY A 145 -9.72 -16.28 -5.15
C GLY A 145 -9.20 -17.20 -6.25
N GLY A 146 -9.93 -17.32 -7.36
CA GLY A 146 -9.46 -18.02 -8.56
C GLY A 146 -8.29 -17.29 -9.24
N TRP A 147 -7.65 -17.98 -10.19
CA TRP A 147 -6.58 -17.38 -11.00
C TRP A 147 -7.20 -16.63 -12.18
N TYR A 148 -6.90 -15.33 -12.29
CA TYR A 148 -7.27 -14.48 -13.40
C TYR A 148 -6.03 -13.89 -14.02
N VAL A 149 -6.04 -13.70 -15.34
CA VAL A 149 -4.97 -13.01 -16.06
C VAL A 149 -5.57 -11.76 -16.67
N LEU A 150 -5.12 -10.60 -16.20
CA LEU A 150 -5.43 -9.31 -16.80
C LEU A 150 -4.33 -8.97 -17.81
N THR A 151 -4.73 -8.78 -19.06
CA THR A 151 -3.82 -8.34 -20.11
C THR A 151 -4.30 -7.02 -20.67
N LEU A 152 -3.47 -5.99 -20.52
CA LEU A 152 -3.71 -4.69 -21.13
C LEU A 152 -3.20 -4.67 -22.57
N PHE A 153 -4.08 -4.38 -23.51
CA PHE A 153 -3.71 -4.11 -24.88
C PHE A 153 -3.77 -2.61 -25.12
N HIS A 154 -2.64 -2.03 -25.49
CA HIS A 154 -2.63 -0.68 -26.04
C HIS A 154 -2.99 -0.79 -27.52
N LEU A 155 -4.20 -0.37 -27.89
CA LEU A 155 -4.58 -0.21 -29.29
C LEU A 155 -4.08 1.15 -29.75
N PRO A 156 -3.17 1.22 -30.72
CA PRO A 156 -2.82 2.50 -31.32
C PRO A 156 -4.05 3.02 -32.07
N PHE A 157 -4.46 4.22 -31.75
CA PHE A 157 -5.45 4.98 -32.54
C PHE A 157 -4.76 5.60 -33.72
#